data_68834281d92382fc01837054cba835c6
#
_entry.id   68834281d92382fc01837054cba835c6
#
_cell.length_a   1.000
_cell.length_b   1.000
_cell.length_c   1.000
_cell.angle_alpha   90.00
_cell.angle_beta   90.00
_cell.angle_gamma   90.00
#
_symmetry.space_group_name_H-M   'P 1'
#
loop_
_entity.id
_entity.type
_entity.pdbx_description
1 polymer ?
#
loop_
_entity_poly.entity_id
_entity_poly.type
_entity_poly.pdbx_seq_one_letter_code
_entity_poly.pdbx_strand_id
1 'polypeptide(L)' 'METEVYKGIEELKAIKETPETVFEGVKAMMEWTNGRQVTEEEYDAAVTEFNNAPMGGR' A
#
# COMPACT_ATOMS: atom_id res chain seq x y z
N MET A 1 -6.94 -21.47 -10.84
CA MET A 1 -7.27 -20.73 -9.67
C MET A 1 -6.06 -20.21 -8.95
N GLU A 2 -6.02 -18.95 -8.70
CA GLU A 2 -4.85 -18.43 -8.05
C GLU A 2 -4.94 -18.52 -6.58
N THR A 3 -3.81 -18.70 -5.97
CA THR A 3 -3.69 -18.64 -4.54
C THR A 3 -3.15 -17.28 -4.17
N GLU A 4 -3.94 -16.55 -3.41
CA GLU A 4 -3.49 -15.23 -2.99
C GLU A 4 -2.52 -15.38 -1.86
N VAL A 5 -1.39 -14.69 -2.00
CA VAL A 5 -0.36 -14.72 -1.00
C VAL A 5 -0.37 -13.38 -0.27
N TYR A 6 -0.58 -13.44 1.04
CA TYR A 6 -0.60 -12.25 1.86
C TYR A 6 0.79 -11.98 2.41
N LYS A 7 1.20 -10.73 2.35
CA LYS A 7 2.47 -10.31 2.88
C LYS A 7 2.29 -9.06 3.70
N GLY A 8 3.18 -8.85 4.64
CA GLY A 8 3.12 -7.65 5.42
C GLY A 8 3.35 -6.42 4.56
N ILE A 9 2.69 -5.34 4.91
CA ILE A 9 2.86 -4.12 4.11
C ILE A 9 4.31 -3.65 4.16
N GLU A 10 4.99 -3.88 5.29
CA GLU A 10 6.40 -3.50 5.36
C GLU A 10 7.24 -4.32 4.40
N GLU A 11 6.90 -5.59 4.26
CA GLU A 11 7.61 -6.43 3.31
C GLU A 11 7.37 -5.97 1.89
N LEU A 12 6.13 -5.67 1.57
CA LEU A 12 5.80 -5.20 0.22
C LEU A 12 6.45 -3.86 -0.06
N LYS A 13 6.55 -3.01 0.96
CA LYS A 13 7.25 -1.74 0.79
C LYS A 13 8.69 -1.98 0.33
N ALA A 14 9.35 -2.94 0.94
CA ALA A 14 10.73 -3.24 0.56
C ALA A 14 10.79 -3.86 -0.83
N ILE A 15 9.88 -4.78 -1.12
CA ILE A 15 9.88 -5.45 -2.40
C ILE A 15 9.61 -4.46 -3.53
N LYS A 16 8.65 -3.57 -3.33
CA LYS A 16 8.25 -2.61 -4.34
C LYS A 16 9.08 -1.34 -4.28
N GLU A 17 9.97 -1.22 -3.31
CA GLU A 17 10.80 -0.03 -3.15
C GLU A 17 9.94 1.22 -3.07
N THR A 18 8.92 1.15 -2.26
CA THR A 18 8.00 2.27 -2.08
C THR A 18 8.67 3.36 -1.25
N PRO A 19 8.65 4.62 -1.70
CA PRO A 19 9.19 5.69 -0.87
C PRO A 19 8.43 5.79 0.45
N GLU A 20 9.14 6.17 1.48
CA GLU A 20 8.53 6.20 2.81
C GLU A 20 7.36 7.15 2.86
N THR A 21 7.47 8.31 2.20
CA THR A 21 6.37 9.26 2.22
C THR A 21 5.12 8.68 1.60
N VAL A 22 5.27 7.95 0.50
CA VAL A 22 4.14 7.30 -0.14
C VAL A 22 3.61 6.20 0.76
N PHE A 23 4.50 5.42 1.36
CA PHE A 23 4.09 4.33 2.23
C PHE A 23 3.25 4.85 3.40
N GLU A 24 3.72 5.92 4.04
CA GLU A 24 2.98 6.50 5.15
C GLU A 24 1.63 7.02 4.71
N GLY A 25 1.59 7.66 3.55
CA GLY A 25 0.33 8.17 3.03
C GLY A 25 -0.65 7.07 2.72
N VAL A 26 -0.17 5.99 2.13
CA VAL A 26 -1.04 4.86 1.82
C VAL A 26 -1.57 4.24 3.11
N LYS A 27 -0.71 4.09 4.11
CA LYS A 27 -1.15 3.53 5.37
C LYS A 27 -2.26 4.37 5.98
N ALA A 28 -2.10 5.68 5.94
CA ALA A 28 -3.12 6.56 6.49
C ALA A 28 -4.41 6.48 5.68
N MET A 29 -4.28 6.45 4.38
CA MET A 29 -5.44 6.40 3.51
C MET A 29 -6.23 5.12 3.71
N MET A 30 -5.53 4.00 3.80
CA MET A 30 -6.16 2.70 3.94
C MET A 30 -6.37 2.30 5.39
N GLU A 31 -5.90 3.13 6.31
CA GLU A 31 -5.99 2.83 7.74
C GLU A 31 -5.30 1.51 8.08
N TRP A 32 -4.18 1.28 7.44
CA TRP A 32 -3.39 0.09 7.72
C TRP A 32 -2.53 0.34 8.95
N THR A 33 -2.50 -0.64 9.82
CA THR A 33 -1.62 -0.58 10.98
C THR A 33 -0.36 -1.38 10.69
N ASN A 34 0.64 -1.22 11.55
CA ASN A 34 1.87 -1.97 11.39
C ASN A 34 1.57 -3.45 11.44
N GLY A 35 2.19 -4.19 10.54
CA GLY A 35 1.97 -5.62 10.49
C GLY A 35 0.77 -6.04 9.68
N ARG A 36 0.04 -5.11 9.10
CA ARG A 36 -1.08 -5.46 8.25
C ARG A 36 -0.60 -6.30 7.07
N GLN A 37 -1.34 -7.32 6.74
CA GLN A 37 -1.00 -8.18 5.61
C GLN A 37 -2.03 -8.03 4.52
N VAL A 38 -1.55 -7.85 3.31
CA VAL A 38 -2.39 -7.70 2.14
C VAL A 38 -1.73 -8.44 0.98
N THR A 39 -2.49 -8.61 -0.09
CA THR A 39 -1.91 -9.20 -1.29
C THR A 39 -1.14 -8.12 -2.05
N GLU A 40 -0.25 -8.57 -2.93
CA GLU A 40 0.46 -7.63 -3.77
C GLU A 40 -0.50 -6.80 -4.59
N GLU A 41 -1.56 -7.43 -5.07
CA GLU A 41 -2.53 -6.72 -5.88
C GLU A 41 -3.20 -5.62 -5.08
N GLU A 42 -3.57 -5.93 -3.85
CA GLU A 42 -4.17 -4.91 -3.00
C GLU A 42 -3.21 -3.79 -2.71
N TYR A 43 -1.96 -4.14 -2.47
CA TYR A 43 -0.95 -3.13 -2.20
C TYR A 43 -0.76 -2.21 -3.40
N ASP A 44 -0.63 -2.80 -4.59
CA ASP A 44 -0.44 -2.00 -5.79
C ASP A 44 -1.64 -1.09 -6.04
N ALA A 45 -2.84 -1.62 -5.84
CA ALA A 45 -4.03 -0.81 -6.04
C ALA A 45 -4.07 0.36 -5.07
N ALA A 46 -3.68 0.12 -3.83
CA ALA A 46 -3.69 1.19 -2.84
C ALA A 46 -2.68 2.27 -3.18
N VAL A 47 -1.48 1.86 -3.59
CA VAL A 47 -0.46 2.83 -3.96
C VAL A 47 -0.91 3.63 -5.18
N THR A 48 -1.48 2.95 -6.16
CA THR A 48 -1.96 3.64 -7.35
C THR A 48 -3.04 4.63 -6.99
N GLU A 49 -3.96 4.23 -6.13
CA GLU A 49 -5.02 5.13 -5.73
C GLU A 49 -4.48 6.34 -4.99
N PHE A 50 -3.49 6.12 -4.14
CA PHE A 50 -2.87 7.23 -3.42
C PHE A 50 -2.22 8.20 -4.38
N ASN A 51 -1.50 7.68 -5.37
CA ASN A 51 -0.81 8.52 -6.32
C ASN A 51 -1.79 9.30 -7.21
N ASN A 52 -2.94 8.73 -7.46
CA ASN A 52 -3.92 9.37 -8.31
C ASN A 52 -4.93 10.22 -7.56
N ALA A 53 -4.95 10.11 -6.25
CA ALA A 53 -5.93 10.86 -5.49
C ALA A 53 -5.60 12.34 -5.53
N PRO A 54 -6.61 13.19 -5.66
CA PRO A 54 -6.38 14.63 -5.61
C PRO A 54 -6.07 15.03 -4.17
N MET A 55 -4.82 15.24 -3.95
CA MET A 55 -4.40 15.55 -2.60
C MET A 55 -4.72 16.96 -2.25
N GLY A 56 -5.17 17.12 -1.05
CA GLY A 56 -5.40 18.42 -0.56
C GLY A 56 -6.41 19.10 -1.40
N GLY A 57 -6.65 18.65 -2.08
CA GLY A 57 -7.59 19.13 -2.72
C GLY A 57 -7.67 20.45 -3.20
N ARG A 58 -7.68 20.39 -3.02
CA ARG A 58 -7.98 21.01 -3.30
C ARG A 58 -8.28 21.44 -3.27
#